data_4ee71db8daaf5c7ede5f321df5303eda
#
_entry.id   4ee71db8daaf5c7ede5f321df5303eda
#
_cell.length_a   1.000
_cell.length_b   1.000
_cell.length_c   1.000
_cell.angle_alpha   90.00
_cell.angle_beta   90.00
_cell.angle_gamma   90.00
#
_symmetry.space_group_name_H-M   'P 1'
#
loop_
_entity.id
_entity.type
_entity.pdbx_description
1 polymer ?
#
loop_
_entity_poly.entity_id
_entity_poly.type
_entity_poly.pdbx_seq_one_letter_code
_entity_poly.pdbx_strand_id
1 'polypeptide(L)'
;LADSTVLMGVPTFYTRLLNHPGLTQEYVENIRVFISGSAPLTEQTFNLWENATGQRILERYGMSETIINTSNPLLGDRVAGSVGFALPGQEVRITGDDGSVLNHGDIGNIEVRGPNVFSGYWKKPEKTAEELRENGFFITGDLGRQDEDGRVYIVGRSKDLIISGGFNVYPKEVEQVLDQMEQIDESAV
;
A
#
# COMPACT_ATOMS: atom_id res chain seq x y z
N LEU A 1 -3.95 -21.34 13.78
CA LEU A 1 -2.61 -20.77 13.47
C LEU A 1 -1.46 -21.66 13.96
N ALA A 2 -1.71 -22.57 14.91
CA ALA A 2 -0.65 -23.35 15.59
C ALA A 2 0.33 -24.09 14.64
N ASP A 3 -0.14 -24.53 13.47
CA ASP A 3 0.68 -25.27 12.48
C ASP A 3 1.15 -24.37 11.31
N SER A 4 0.90 -23.08 11.40
CA SER A 4 1.22 -22.12 10.32
C SER A 4 2.49 -21.35 10.65
N THR A 5 3.32 -21.09 9.64
CA THR A 5 4.55 -20.30 9.76
C THR A 5 4.48 -18.94 9.08
N VAL A 6 3.45 -18.71 8.29
CA VAL A 6 3.17 -17.45 7.58
C VAL A 6 1.68 -17.22 7.60
N LEU A 7 1.27 -15.99 7.92
CA LEU A 7 -0.10 -15.53 7.74
C LEU A 7 -0.10 -14.40 6.72
N MET A 8 -0.92 -14.58 5.68
CA MET A 8 -1.13 -13.58 4.65
C MET A 8 -2.62 -13.28 4.55
N GLY A 9 -2.98 -12.01 4.60
CA GLY A 9 -4.37 -11.60 4.52
C GLY A 9 -4.53 -10.13 4.13
N VAL A 10 -5.77 -9.75 3.89
CA VAL A 10 -6.17 -8.35 3.74
C VAL A 10 -6.33 -7.71 5.12
N PRO A 11 -6.31 -6.37 5.25
CA PRO A 11 -6.39 -5.68 6.54
C PRO A 11 -7.53 -6.14 7.44
N THR A 12 -8.71 -6.43 6.88
CA THR A 12 -9.87 -6.90 7.65
C THR A 12 -9.63 -8.22 8.40
N PHE A 13 -8.67 -9.05 7.98
CA PHE A 13 -8.31 -10.24 8.75
C PHE A 13 -7.59 -9.86 10.05
N TYR A 14 -6.73 -8.86 9.97
CA TYR A 14 -5.98 -8.35 11.13
C TYR A 14 -6.91 -7.66 12.13
N THR A 15 -7.83 -6.80 11.69
CA THR A 15 -8.81 -6.16 12.57
C THR A 15 -9.72 -7.19 13.27
N ARG A 16 -10.18 -8.23 12.55
CA ARG A 16 -10.97 -9.31 13.14
C ARG A 16 -10.19 -10.14 14.14
N LEU A 17 -8.92 -10.42 13.87
CA LEU A 17 -8.06 -11.17 14.81
C LEU A 17 -7.75 -10.35 16.05
N LEU A 18 -7.53 -9.04 15.94
CA LEU A 18 -7.34 -8.14 17.09
C LEU A 18 -8.52 -8.16 18.05
N ASN A 19 -9.73 -8.32 17.55
CA ASN A 19 -10.95 -8.44 18.34
C ASN A 19 -11.17 -9.86 18.91
N HIS A 20 -10.31 -10.81 18.60
CA HIS A 20 -10.44 -12.19 19.09
C HIS A 20 -9.72 -12.36 20.44
N PRO A 21 -10.42 -12.79 21.53
CA PRO A 21 -9.85 -12.86 22.86
C PRO A 21 -8.69 -13.87 23.00
N GLY A 22 -8.53 -14.76 22.03
CA GLY A 22 -7.43 -15.72 22.00
C GLY A 22 -6.18 -15.23 21.26
N LEU A 23 -6.16 -14.02 20.77
CA LEU A 23 -4.96 -13.47 20.14
C LEU A 23 -3.96 -13.07 21.23
N THR A 24 -2.88 -13.81 21.33
CA THR A 24 -1.76 -13.54 22.24
C THR A 24 -0.44 -13.72 21.51
N GLN A 25 0.63 -13.16 22.05
CA GLN A 25 1.97 -13.36 21.52
C GLN A 25 2.35 -14.84 21.42
N GLU A 26 2.02 -15.64 22.44
CA GLU A 26 2.25 -17.07 22.48
C GLU A 26 1.49 -17.82 21.35
N TYR A 27 0.25 -17.39 21.07
CA TYR A 27 -0.57 -18.03 20.02
C TYR A 27 0.00 -17.87 18.60
N VAL A 28 0.80 -16.85 18.39
CA VAL A 28 1.39 -16.52 17.08
C VAL A 28 2.91 -16.70 17.03
N GLU A 29 3.53 -17.27 18.07
CA GLU A 29 4.99 -17.41 18.16
C GLU A 29 5.64 -18.19 17.01
N ASN A 30 4.90 -19.15 16.43
CA ASN A 30 5.37 -19.96 15.30
C ASN A 30 5.28 -19.24 13.95
N ILE A 31 4.61 -18.07 13.90
CA ILE A 31 4.46 -17.32 12.67
C ILE A 31 5.64 -16.38 12.51
N ARG A 32 6.48 -16.66 11.53
CA ARG A 32 7.69 -15.87 11.23
C ARG A 32 7.42 -14.57 10.50
N VAL A 33 6.26 -14.43 9.83
CA VAL A 33 5.88 -13.24 9.10
C VAL A 33 4.36 -13.12 8.92
N PHE A 34 3.86 -11.92 9.15
CA PHE A 34 2.50 -11.48 8.83
C PHE A 34 2.56 -10.54 7.63
N ILE A 35 1.77 -10.82 6.60
CA ILE A 35 1.77 -10.07 5.36
C ILE A 35 0.39 -9.49 5.10
N SER A 36 0.31 -8.17 4.86
CA SER A 36 -0.91 -7.49 4.42
C SER A 36 -0.75 -6.89 3.02
N GLY A 37 -1.83 -6.85 2.27
CA GLY A 37 -1.88 -6.24 0.95
C GLY A 37 -3.29 -6.22 0.38
N SER A 38 -3.43 -5.77 -0.85
CA SER A 38 -4.69 -5.66 -1.60
C SER A 38 -5.69 -4.61 -1.10
N ALA A 39 -5.42 -3.98 0.03
CA ALA A 39 -6.16 -2.84 0.58
C ALA A 39 -5.22 -2.05 1.52
N PRO A 40 -5.49 -0.78 1.80
CA PRO A 40 -4.71 0.00 2.75
C PRO A 40 -4.80 -0.58 4.17
N LEU A 41 -3.67 -0.75 4.82
CA LEU A 41 -3.59 -1.08 6.24
C LEU A 41 -3.50 0.23 7.03
N THR A 42 -4.41 0.45 7.99
CA THR A 42 -4.34 1.64 8.83
C THR A 42 -3.15 1.58 9.79
N GLU A 43 -2.56 2.73 10.08
CA GLU A 43 -1.47 2.82 11.07
C GLU A 43 -1.93 2.33 12.44
N GLN A 44 -3.19 2.58 12.80
CA GLN A 44 -3.80 2.09 14.02
C GLN A 44 -3.77 0.57 14.08
N THR A 45 -4.27 -0.12 13.04
CA THR A 45 -4.27 -1.59 12.98
C THR A 45 -2.84 -2.15 13.05
N PHE A 46 -1.90 -1.52 12.35
CA PHE A 46 -0.49 -1.90 12.39
C PHE A 46 0.07 -1.83 13.82
N ASN A 47 -0.15 -0.71 14.51
CA ASN A 47 0.36 -0.49 15.87
C ASN A 47 -0.33 -1.39 16.90
N LEU A 48 -1.65 -1.58 16.80
CA LEU A 48 -2.39 -2.50 17.67
C LEU A 48 -1.91 -3.94 17.49
N TRP A 49 -1.62 -4.34 16.25
CA TRP A 49 -1.08 -5.66 15.94
C TRP A 49 0.31 -5.86 16.56
N GLU A 50 1.22 -4.90 16.42
CA GLU A 50 2.54 -4.94 17.05
C GLU A 50 2.43 -5.04 18.56
N ASN A 51 1.55 -4.25 19.18
CA ASN A 51 1.33 -4.28 20.63
C ASN A 51 0.79 -5.65 21.11
N ALA A 52 -0.13 -6.27 20.37
CA ALA A 52 -0.75 -7.54 20.75
C ALA A 52 0.18 -8.75 20.52
N THR A 53 1.02 -8.71 19.49
CA THR A 53 1.77 -9.89 19.03
C THR A 53 3.29 -9.76 19.16
N GLY A 54 3.80 -8.55 19.37
CA GLY A 54 5.24 -8.25 19.33
C GLY A 54 5.85 -8.28 17.93
N GLN A 55 5.04 -8.43 16.88
CA GLN A 55 5.50 -8.54 15.50
C GLN A 55 4.86 -7.48 14.61
N ARG A 56 5.64 -6.88 13.72
CA ARG A 56 5.16 -5.93 12.72
C ARG A 56 4.63 -6.62 11.48
N ILE A 57 3.53 -6.13 10.95
CA ILE A 57 2.98 -6.59 9.67
C ILE A 57 3.91 -6.13 8.53
N LEU A 58 4.15 -7.02 7.57
CA LEU A 58 4.81 -6.70 6.31
C LEU A 58 3.75 -6.28 5.31
N GLU A 59 3.57 -4.98 5.14
CA GLU A 59 2.68 -4.44 4.13
C GLU A 59 3.37 -4.39 2.76
N ARG A 60 2.61 -4.76 1.71
CA ARG A 60 3.08 -4.76 0.33
C ARG A 60 1.99 -4.21 -0.59
N TYR A 61 2.41 -3.70 -1.73
CA TYR A 61 1.55 -3.13 -2.76
C TYR A 61 1.74 -3.81 -4.10
N GLY A 62 0.65 -4.02 -4.78
CA GLY A 62 0.61 -4.55 -6.13
C GLY A 62 -0.81 -4.61 -6.65
N MET A 63 -0.93 -4.97 -7.92
CA MET A 63 -2.21 -5.07 -8.63
C MET A 63 -2.11 -6.14 -9.71
N SER A 64 -3.23 -6.50 -10.33
CA SER A 64 -3.26 -7.57 -11.32
C SER A 64 -2.33 -7.32 -12.52
N GLU A 65 -2.18 -6.07 -12.91
CA GLU A 65 -1.34 -5.62 -14.02
C GLU A 65 0.17 -5.73 -13.74
N THR A 66 0.55 -5.73 -12.47
CA THR A 66 1.96 -5.64 -12.06
C THR A 66 2.37 -6.62 -10.97
N ILE A 67 1.47 -7.50 -10.55
CA ILE A 67 1.65 -8.51 -9.49
C ILE A 67 2.01 -7.86 -8.15
N ILE A 68 3.29 -7.64 -7.84
CA ILE A 68 3.76 -6.95 -6.64
C ILE A 68 4.82 -5.93 -7.03
N ASN A 69 4.60 -4.68 -6.66
CA ASN A 69 5.45 -3.54 -6.97
C ASN A 69 6.44 -3.24 -5.85
N THR A 70 5.92 -3.19 -4.63
CA THR A 70 6.70 -2.83 -3.44
C THR A 70 6.41 -3.76 -2.28
N SER A 71 7.36 -3.83 -1.36
CA SER A 71 7.22 -4.55 -0.10
C SER A 71 8.04 -3.89 1.00
N ASN A 72 7.52 -3.86 2.21
CA ASN A 72 8.38 -3.69 3.38
C ASN A 72 9.39 -4.84 3.47
N PRO A 73 10.56 -4.64 4.08
CA PRO A 73 11.59 -5.65 4.13
C PRO A 73 11.19 -6.83 5.02
N LEU A 74 11.65 -8.03 4.63
CA LEU A 74 11.49 -9.22 5.48
C LEU A 74 12.32 -9.08 6.76
N LEU A 75 13.55 -8.58 6.61
CA LEU A 75 14.46 -8.28 7.72
C LEU A 75 14.72 -6.76 7.72
N GLY A 76 14.52 -6.12 8.87
CA GLY A 76 14.66 -4.68 9.02
C GLY A 76 13.35 -3.99 9.38
N ASP A 77 13.35 -2.65 9.27
CA ASP A 77 12.24 -1.83 9.73
C ASP A 77 11.06 -1.85 8.76
N ARG A 78 9.90 -2.24 9.28
CA ARG A 78 8.59 -2.10 8.66
C ARG A 78 7.92 -0.87 9.24
N VAL A 79 7.52 0.04 8.37
CA VAL A 79 6.97 1.35 8.76
C VAL A 79 5.48 1.38 8.50
N ALA A 80 4.71 1.74 9.52
CA ALA A 80 3.25 1.89 9.42
C ALA A 80 2.88 2.90 8.32
N GLY A 81 1.85 2.59 7.55
CA GLY A 81 1.38 3.43 6.44
C GLY A 81 2.24 3.37 5.19
N SER A 82 3.40 2.67 5.22
CA SER A 82 4.28 2.50 4.06
C SER A 82 4.11 1.11 3.44
N VAL A 83 4.08 1.07 2.12
CA VAL A 83 4.12 -0.18 1.35
C VAL A 83 5.55 -0.62 1.00
N GLY A 84 6.56 0.03 1.62
CA GLY A 84 7.97 -0.34 1.50
C GLY A 84 8.64 0.14 0.23
N PHE A 85 9.58 -0.65 -0.27
CA PHE A 85 10.46 -0.32 -1.39
C PHE A 85 10.10 -1.12 -2.64
N ALA A 86 10.48 -0.59 -3.80
CA ALA A 86 10.42 -1.34 -5.05
C ALA A 86 11.15 -2.70 -4.92
N LEU A 87 10.55 -3.74 -5.47
CA LEU A 87 11.20 -5.06 -5.47
C LEU A 87 12.41 -5.09 -6.43
N PRO A 88 13.37 -5.98 -6.22
CA PRO A 88 14.54 -6.09 -7.09
C PRO A 88 14.17 -6.22 -8.58
N GLY A 89 14.80 -5.41 -9.42
CA GLY A 89 14.53 -5.37 -10.85
C GLY A 89 13.30 -4.57 -11.26
N GLN A 90 12.65 -3.92 -10.32
CA GLN A 90 11.53 -3.02 -10.54
C GLN A 90 11.91 -1.58 -10.21
N GLU A 91 11.24 -0.66 -10.86
CA GLU A 91 11.38 0.77 -10.62
C GLU A 91 10.00 1.34 -10.28
N VAL A 92 9.96 2.18 -9.26
CA VAL A 92 8.77 2.95 -8.88
C VAL A 92 9.16 4.42 -8.90
N ARG A 93 8.33 5.25 -9.50
CA ARG A 93 8.50 6.71 -9.50
C ARG A 93 7.18 7.41 -9.25
N ILE A 94 7.28 8.64 -8.79
CA ILE A 94 6.13 9.53 -8.60
C ILE A 94 6.19 10.62 -9.67
N THR A 95 5.09 10.81 -10.38
CA THR A 95 5.04 11.77 -11.49
C THR A 95 3.88 12.75 -11.35
N GLY A 96 4.09 13.96 -11.87
CA GLY A 96 3.01 14.92 -12.10
C GLY A 96 2.10 14.48 -13.26
N ASP A 97 1.02 15.22 -13.48
CA ASP A 97 0.06 14.96 -14.58
C ASP A 97 0.70 15.14 -15.96
N ASP A 98 1.74 15.95 -16.05
CA ASP A 98 2.54 16.13 -17.26
C ASP A 98 3.56 15.01 -17.49
N GLY A 99 3.67 14.05 -16.56
CA GLY A 99 4.61 12.94 -16.60
C GLY A 99 6.03 13.28 -16.14
N SER A 100 6.28 14.51 -15.65
CA SER A 100 7.54 14.88 -15.02
C SER A 100 7.72 14.14 -13.70
N VAL A 101 8.95 13.70 -13.40
CA VAL A 101 9.26 13.07 -12.12
C VAL A 101 9.27 14.13 -11.03
N LEU A 102 8.55 13.87 -9.95
CA LEU A 102 8.43 14.76 -8.79
C LEU A 102 9.58 14.54 -7.80
N ASN A 103 9.78 15.51 -6.90
CA ASN A 103 10.75 15.38 -5.81
C ASN A 103 10.23 14.43 -4.72
N HIS A 104 11.16 13.96 -3.87
CA HIS A 104 10.80 13.20 -2.69
C HIS A 104 9.86 14.02 -1.78
N GLY A 105 8.81 13.35 -1.29
CA GLY A 105 7.77 13.95 -0.47
C GLY A 105 6.57 14.49 -1.24
N ASP A 106 6.74 14.88 -2.50
CA ASP A 106 5.64 15.36 -3.33
C ASP A 106 4.66 14.22 -3.68
N ILE A 107 3.37 14.54 -3.71
CA ILE A 107 2.31 13.59 -4.07
C ILE A 107 2.03 13.66 -5.57
N GLY A 108 1.98 12.49 -6.22
CA GLY A 108 1.66 12.37 -7.64
C GLY A 108 1.26 10.96 -8.03
N ASN A 109 1.20 10.72 -9.34
CA ASN A 109 0.86 9.42 -9.90
C ASN A 109 1.99 8.41 -9.65
N ILE A 110 1.63 7.23 -9.12
CA ILE A 110 2.57 6.11 -9.00
C ILE A 110 2.72 5.45 -10.35
N GLU A 111 3.94 5.38 -10.84
CA GLU A 111 4.27 4.65 -12.06
C GLU A 111 5.30 3.54 -11.76
N VAL A 112 5.12 2.39 -12.40
CA VAL A 112 5.94 1.19 -12.19
C VAL A 112 6.52 0.69 -13.48
N ARG A 113 7.79 0.30 -13.47
CA ARG A 113 8.46 -0.38 -14.58
C ARG A 113 9.20 -1.62 -14.07
N GLY A 114 9.14 -2.71 -14.81
CA GLY A 114 9.86 -3.93 -14.47
C GLY A 114 9.34 -5.17 -15.21
N PRO A 115 9.98 -6.31 -15.02
CA PRO A 115 9.57 -7.57 -15.65
C PRO A 115 8.23 -8.11 -15.16
N ASN A 116 7.71 -7.55 -14.07
CA ASN A 116 6.41 -7.87 -13.49
C ASN A 116 5.24 -7.17 -14.18
N VAL A 117 5.51 -6.11 -14.96
CA VAL A 117 4.47 -5.37 -15.68
C VAL A 117 3.93 -6.21 -16.82
N PHE A 118 2.61 -6.32 -16.92
CA PHE A 118 1.93 -7.07 -17.98
C PHE A 118 2.20 -6.46 -19.38
N SER A 119 1.92 -7.23 -20.42
CA SER A 119 2.10 -6.77 -21.81
C SER A 119 0.95 -5.91 -22.34
N GLY A 120 -0.15 -5.81 -21.60
CA GLY A 120 -1.32 -5.02 -21.96
C GLY A 120 -2.65 -5.71 -21.73
N TYR A 121 -3.73 -4.98 -21.91
CA TYR A 121 -5.09 -5.45 -21.76
C TYR A 121 -5.57 -6.25 -22.97
N TRP A 122 -6.14 -7.40 -22.73
CA TRP A 122 -6.67 -8.28 -23.79
C TRP A 122 -7.72 -7.56 -24.65
N LYS A 123 -7.47 -7.47 -25.95
CA LYS A 123 -8.34 -6.82 -26.94
C LYS A 123 -8.69 -5.35 -26.63
N LYS A 124 -7.82 -4.64 -25.87
CA LYS A 124 -7.98 -3.22 -25.55
C LYS A 124 -6.67 -2.45 -25.79
N PRO A 125 -6.21 -2.34 -27.06
CA PRO A 125 -4.94 -1.68 -27.36
C PRO A 125 -4.95 -0.19 -26.99
N GLU A 126 -6.07 0.50 -27.14
CA GLU A 126 -6.20 1.92 -26.79
C GLU A 126 -5.99 2.12 -25.29
N LYS A 127 -6.67 1.31 -24.46
CA LYS A 127 -6.50 1.37 -23.00
C LYS A 127 -5.07 1.02 -22.58
N THR A 128 -4.44 0.09 -23.26
CA THR A 128 -3.04 -0.24 -23.02
C THR A 128 -2.12 0.94 -23.33
N ALA A 129 -2.34 1.63 -24.43
CA ALA A 129 -1.55 2.80 -24.81
C ALA A 129 -1.75 4.01 -23.88
N GLU A 130 -2.93 4.12 -23.25
CA GLU A 130 -3.20 5.16 -22.25
C GLU A 130 -2.38 4.98 -20.97
N GLU A 131 -2.21 3.73 -20.51
CA GLU A 131 -1.63 3.43 -19.21
C GLU A 131 -0.20 2.90 -19.26
N LEU A 132 0.22 2.29 -20.38
CA LEU A 132 1.58 1.79 -20.57
C LEU A 132 2.37 2.75 -21.46
N ARG A 133 3.29 3.49 -20.87
CA ARG A 133 4.13 4.47 -21.57
C ARG A 133 5.14 3.78 -22.50
N GLU A 134 5.56 4.45 -23.55
CA GLU A 134 6.58 3.96 -24.51
C GLU A 134 7.90 3.57 -23.83
N ASN A 135 8.26 4.22 -22.73
CA ASN A 135 9.46 3.92 -21.93
C ASN A 135 9.28 2.76 -20.94
N GLY A 136 8.15 2.04 -21.02
CA GLY A 136 7.84 0.86 -20.24
C GLY A 136 7.30 1.11 -18.84
N PHE A 137 7.05 2.36 -18.45
CA PHE A 137 6.35 2.66 -17.18
C PHE A 137 4.84 2.48 -17.36
N PHE A 138 4.24 1.79 -16.41
CA PHE A 138 2.79 1.61 -16.27
C PHE A 138 2.24 2.59 -15.24
N ILE A 139 1.19 3.32 -15.62
CA ILE A 139 0.46 4.27 -14.77
C ILE A 139 -0.55 3.47 -13.96
N THR A 140 -0.34 3.35 -12.66
CA THR A 140 -1.16 2.47 -11.80
C THR A 140 -2.56 3.00 -11.52
N GLY A 141 -2.77 4.31 -11.68
CA GLY A 141 -3.97 5.01 -11.26
C GLY A 141 -4.03 5.25 -9.75
N ASP A 142 -2.99 4.89 -9.02
CA ASP A 142 -2.82 5.20 -7.60
C ASP A 142 -1.97 6.46 -7.44
N LEU A 143 -2.30 7.25 -6.42
CA LEU A 143 -1.54 8.42 -6.00
C LEU A 143 -0.68 8.06 -4.79
N GLY A 144 0.52 8.60 -4.75
CA GLY A 144 1.43 8.35 -3.66
C GLY A 144 2.60 9.32 -3.62
N ARG A 145 3.46 9.11 -2.66
CA ARG A 145 4.73 9.82 -2.51
C ARG A 145 5.85 8.85 -2.19
N GLN A 146 7.06 9.28 -2.40
CA GLN A 146 8.27 8.54 -2.04
C GLN A 146 9.12 9.41 -1.12
N ASP A 147 9.62 8.84 -0.03
CA ASP A 147 10.52 9.57 0.86
C ASP A 147 11.99 9.52 0.36
N GLU A 148 12.87 10.20 1.08
CA GLU A 148 14.30 10.30 0.74
C GLU A 148 15.03 8.95 0.74
N ASP A 149 14.53 7.97 1.52
CA ASP A 149 15.05 6.61 1.57
C ASP A 149 14.51 5.72 0.43
N GLY A 150 13.55 6.22 -0.35
CA GLY A 150 12.90 5.49 -1.44
C GLY A 150 11.70 4.65 -1.01
N ARG A 151 11.16 4.85 0.19
CA ARG A 151 9.94 4.21 0.68
C ARG A 151 8.72 4.81 0.01
N VAL A 152 7.79 3.98 -0.40
CA VAL A 152 6.55 4.38 -1.06
C VAL A 152 5.39 4.40 -0.07
N TYR A 153 4.57 5.44 -0.17
CA TYR A 153 3.34 5.65 0.59
C TYR A 153 2.19 5.89 -0.38
N ILE A 154 1.11 5.14 -0.24
CA ILE A 154 -0.09 5.31 -1.07
C ILE A 154 -1.04 6.27 -0.35
N VAL A 155 -1.47 7.33 -1.04
CA VAL A 155 -2.40 8.32 -0.50
C VAL A 155 -3.82 8.17 -1.03
N GLY A 156 -4.02 7.42 -2.12
CA GLY A 156 -5.35 7.15 -2.66
C GLY A 156 -5.35 6.75 -4.12
N ARG A 157 -6.52 6.80 -4.73
CA ARG A 157 -6.73 6.61 -6.16
C ARG A 157 -6.92 7.96 -6.84
N SER A 158 -6.36 8.14 -8.04
CA SER A 158 -6.51 9.38 -8.78
C SER A 158 -7.97 9.68 -9.14
N LYS A 159 -8.77 8.65 -9.40
CA LYS A 159 -10.21 8.77 -9.68
C LYS A 159 -11.08 9.12 -8.47
N ASP A 160 -10.58 8.87 -7.26
CA ASP A 160 -11.28 9.12 -6.00
C ASP A 160 -10.82 10.46 -5.37
N LEU A 161 -9.92 11.19 -6.05
CA LEU A 161 -9.46 12.51 -5.62
C LEU A 161 -10.62 13.51 -5.63
N ILE A 162 -10.83 14.17 -4.51
CA ILE A 162 -11.84 15.22 -4.36
C ILE A 162 -11.17 16.56 -4.63
N ILE A 163 -11.75 17.35 -5.54
CA ILE A 163 -11.31 18.72 -5.80
C ILE A 163 -12.32 19.69 -5.19
N SER A 164 -11.89 20.43 -4.17
CA SER A 164 -12.73 21.42 -3.48
C SER A 164 -12.04 22.77 -3.43
N GLY A 165 -12.66 23.78 -4.04
CA GLY A 165 -12.10 25.15 -4.07
C GLY A 165 -10.72 25.25 -4.73
N GLY A 166 -10.37 24.32 -5.62
CA GLY A 166 -9.05 24.25 -6.28
C GLY A 166 -7.98 23.50 -5.47
N PHE A 167 -8.35 22.94 -4.31
CA PHE A 167 -7.46 22.11 -3.50
C PHE A 167 -7.75 20.62 -3.71
N ASN A 168 -6.69 19.84 -3.78
CA ASN A 168 -6.79 18.38 -3.75
C ASN A 168 -7.05 17.91 -2.32
N VAL A 169 -8.16 17.19 -2.13
CA VAL A 169 -8.49 16.53 -0.86
C VAL A 169 -8.38 15.03 -1.10
N TYR A 170 -7.46 14.41 -0.41
CA TYR A 170 -7.24 12.96 -0.48
C TYR A 170 -8.11 12.27 0.57
N PRO A 171 -9.08 11.42 0.17
CA PRO A 171 -9.97 10.70 1.10
C PRO A 171 -9.23 10.06 2.26
N LYS A 172 -8.13 9.38 1.99
CA LYS A 172 -7.32 8.71 3.02
C LYS A 172 -6.76 9.65 4.10
N GLU A 173 -6.43 10.90 3.75
CA GLU A 173 -5.95 11.87 4.76
C GLU A 173 -7.07 12.25 5.72
N VAL A 174 -8.29 12.38 5.22
CA VAL A 174 -9.48 12.66 6.03
C VAL A 174 -9.82 11.44 6.91
N GLU A 175 -9.83 10.25 6.30
CA GLU A 175 -10.06 8.98 6.99
C GLU A 175 -9.05 8.78 8.13
N GLN A 176 -7.76 9.03 7.91
CA GLN A 176 -6.73 8.91 8.94
C GLN A 176 -6.97 9.81 10.16
N VAL A 177 -7.53 11.01 9.96
CA VAL A 177 -7.88 11.91 11.06
C VAL A 177 -9.11 11.41 11.80
N LEU A 178 -10.13 10.95 11.06
CA LEU A 178 -11.36 10.41 11.65
C LEU A 178 -11.10 9.13 12.43
N ASP A 179 -10.31 8.21 11.89
CA ASP A 179 -9.99 6.91 12.51
C ASP A 179 -9.14 7.03 13.80
N GLN A 180 -8.58 8.23 14.09
CA GLN A 180 -7.93 8.50 15.39
C GLN A 180 -8.92 8.83 16.51
N MET A 181 -10.20 9.05 16.21
CA MET A 181 -11.22 9.36 17.19
C MET A 181 -11.70 8.07 17.85
N GLU A 182 -11.68 8.00 19.20
CA GLU A 182 -12.07 6.80 19.98
C GLU A 182 -13.47 6.26 19.66
N GLN A 183 -14.36 7.09 19.13
CA GLN A 183 -15.76 6.73 18.84
C GLN A 183 -15.95 6.21 17.40
N ILE A 184 -14.88 6.16 16.60
CA ILE A 184 -14.93 5.75 15.20
C ILE A 184 -14.12 4.47 15.04
N ASP A 185 -14.77 3.41 14.62
CA ASP A 185 -14.09 2.13 14.33
C ASP A 185 -13.40 2.15 12.96
N GLU A 186 -14.04 2.75 11.96
CA GLU A 186 -13.56 2.88 10.59
C GLU A 186 -14.33 3.99 9.87
N SER A 187 -13.66 4.75 9.02
CA SER A 187 -14.28 5.78 8.19
C SER A 187 -14.07 5.52 6.70
N ALA A 188 -14.93 6.09 5.85
CA ALA A 188 -14.83 6.08 4.41
C ALA A 188 -15.31 7.42 3.84
N VAL A 189 -14.50 8.09 3.02
CA VAL A 189 -14.74 9.41 2.43
C VAL A 189 -14.89 9.30 0.92
#